data_0bf3f1ba0eb7810bd55cd90f4b34bf6a
#
_entry.id   0bf3f1ba0eb7810bd55cd90f4b34bf6a
#
_cell.length_a   1.000
_cell.length_b   1.000
_cell.length_c   1.000
_cell.angle_alpha   90.00
_cell.angle_beta   90.00
_cell.angle_gamma   90.00
#
_symmetry.space_group_name_H-M   'P 1'
#
loop_
_entity.id
_entity.type
_entity.pdbx_description
1 polymer ?
#
loop_
_entity_poly.entity_id
_entity_poly.type
_entity_poly.pdbx_seq_one_letter_code
_entity_poly.pdbx_strand_id
1 'polypeptide(L)'
;MVLEWRHLTMLKCSGRGHDPSGIDGTSQGMCMVLCPACPQPGKNLPDGWQTVTKAKWWLYAVLLAIDTNFRLKRRNVSSDQTDPSLSKGWAYFVKENDYKAFLAKHLADAQEKSTCSSHNTVNMVDTKQSQGLTATGVGTVDCAHHNVKWPNGVGDLQKGDFSRYINMDYLFFSTLRGTQLEMLNVPYNIACQWHRNLWTCMKYFPQSHGLDNLTKIICFFIPKFHLPAHVAKCQTIFSFNFTQFVGHTDGEAPKRGWLNINPVASSTKVMGLGCRRDMLDDHFGDWNWKKTVGLGASLLHKMKDALAEKAAHKLTFKEFNAAITPEHHSVWLAEMEAWEENPNDMLVPNPLEAKAMAITQAGAQLKLVELEAEELQQGIDTSLHPEISPSVLIASGIDLEEEQRHLGNIAKSMGLHATDTQKGSLMQIQNSLHHRIDLWQHAQVLYVPAIHSL
;
A
#
# COMPACT_ATOMS: atom_id res chain seq x y z
N MET A 1 -22.95 10.30 -30.84
CA MET A 1 -22.05 11.21 -31.61
C MET A 1 -20.71 11.50 -30.89
N VAL A 2 -20.67 12.13 -29.70
CA VAL A 2 -19.36 12.45 -29.06
C VAL A 2 -18.56 11.22 -28.68
N LEU A 3 -19.17 10.21 -28.08
CA LEU A 3 -18.52 8.95 -27.70
C LEU A 3 -18.06 8.16 -28.93
N GLU A 4 -18.90 8.09 -29.96
CA GLU A 4 -18.51 7.43 -31.22
C GLU A 4 -17.32 8.15 -31.88
N TRP A 5 -17.32 9.49 -31.89
CA TRP A 5 -16.22 10.27 -32.43
C TRP A 5 -14.91 10.00 -31.66
N ARG A 6 -14.96 9.98 -30.34
CA ARG A 6 -13.81 9.66 -29.48
C ARG A 6 -13.31 8.23 -29.72
N HIS A 7 -14.23 7.28 -29.82
CA HIS A 7 -13.93 5.89 -30.13
C HIS A 7 -13.26 5.73 -31.51
N LEU A 8 -13.78 6.37 -32.52
CA LEU A 8 -13.18 6.39 -33.86
C LEU A 8 -11.79 7.04 -33.85
N THR A 9 -11.63 8.12 -33.08
CA THR A 9 -10.33 8.79 -32.91
C THR A 9 -9.33 7.82 -32.25
N MET A 10 -9.71 7.11 -31.22
CA MET A 10 -8.89 6.08 -30.56
C MET A 10 -8.45 5.00 -31.55
N LEU A 11 -9.36 4.44 -32.33
CA LEU A 11 -9.06 3.43 -33.35
C LEU A 11 -8.12 3.98 -34.43
N LYS A 12 -8.34 5.21 -34.88
CA LYS A 12 -7.48 5.88 -35.87
C LYS A 12 -6.06 6.10 -35.31
N CYS A 13 -5.93 6.63 -34.11
CA CYS A 13 -4.63 6.86 -33.46
C CYS A 13 -3.87 5.56 -33.19
N SER A 14 -4.59 4.46 -33.03
CA SER A 14 -4.01 3.10 -32.87
C SER A 14 -3.74 2.39 -34.21
N GLY A 15 -3.85 3.08 -35.35
CA GLY A 15 -3.54 2.56 -36.68
C GLY A 15 -4.59 1.61 -37.26
N ARG A 16 -5.74 1.43 -36.60
CA ARG A 16 -6.74 0.43 -37.04
C ARG A 16 -7.41 0.74 -38.38
N GLY A 17 -7.42 2.02 -38.79
CA GLY A 17 -7.96 2.42 -40.11
C GLY A 17 -7.10 1.96 -41.30
N HIS A 18 -5.87 1.56 -41.06
CA HIS A 18 -4.91 1.13 -42.12
C HIS A 18 -4.53 -0.35 -42.02
N ASP A 19 -5.02 -1.05 -40.98
CA ASP A 19 -4.73 -2.47 -40.81
C ASP A 19 -5.60 -3.33 -41.77
N PRO A 20 -5.00 -4.24 -42.57
CA PRO A 20 -5.76 -5.10 -43.47
C PRO A 20 -6.82 -5.96 -42.78
N SER A 21 -6.62 -6.32 -41.51
CA SER A 21 -7.60 -7.04 -40.68
C SER A 21 -8.77 -6.18 -40.20
N GLY A 22 -8.72 -4.86 -40.44
CA GLY A 22 -9.75 -3.92 -40.03
C GLY A 22 -9.91 -3.81 -38.52
N ILE A 23 -11.09 -3.37 -38.11
CA ILE A 23 -11.45 -3.20 -36.70
C ILE A 23 -11.56 -4.55 -35.98
N ASP A 24 -12.05 -5.58 -36.66
CA ASP A 24 -12.27 -6.91 -36.09
C ASP A 24 -10.97 -7.62 -35.70
N GLY A 25 -9.85 -7.26 -36.32
CA GLY A 25 -8.50 -7.72 -35.93
C GLY A 25 -7.92 -7.02 -34.71
N THR A 26 -8.68 -6.14 -34.03
CA THR A 26 -8.17 -5.44 -32.84
C THR A 26 -8.13 -6.37 -31.64
N SER A 27 -6.94 -6.60 -31.11
CA SER A 27 -6.75 -7.39 -29.90
C SER A 27 -7.03 -6.59 -28.62
N GLN A 28 -7.25 -7.32 -27.52
CA GLN A 28 -7.51 -6.68 -26.22
C GLN A 28 -6.31 -5.84 -25.77
N GLY A 29 -6.56 -4.61 -25.32
CA GLY A 29 -5.55 -3.66 -24.87
C GLY A 29 -4.76 -2.96 -25.99
N MET A 30 -5.03 -3.27 -27.27
CA MET A 30 -4.21 -2.78 -28.40
C MET A 30 -4.34 -1.29 -28.66
N CYS A 31 -5.48 -0.69 -28.30
CA CYS A 31 -5.77 0.74 -28.55
C CYS A 31 -5.35 1.66 -27.40
N MET A 32 -4.65 1.16 -26.41
CA MET A 32 -4.24 2.02 -25.30
C MET A 32 -2.92 2.78 -25.60
N VAL A 33 -2.76 3.91 -24.93
CA VAL A 33 -1.50 4.67 -24.91
C VAL A 33 -0.55 4.01 -23.91
N LEU A 34 0.45 3.28 -24.43
CA LEU A 34 1.47 2.60 -23.62
C LEU A 34 2.43 3.59 -22.95
N CYS A 35 2.94 3.23 -21.77
CA CYS A 35 4.00 3.97 -21.13
C CYS A 35 5.33 3.78 -21.90
N PRO A 36 5.90 4.83 -22.53
CA PRO A 36 7.12 4.67 -23.33
C PRO A 36 8.38 4.40 -22.50
N ALA A 37 8.33 4.68 -21.18
CA ALA A 37 9.47 4.47 -20.27
C ALA A 37 9.43 3.11 -19.54
N CYS A 38 8.30 2.38 -19.60
CA CYS A 38 8.26 1.03 -19.06
C CYS A 38 8.93 0.04 -20.01
N PRO A 39 9.53 -1.04 -19.48
CA PRO A 39 10.11 -2.10 -20.31
C PRO A 39 9.08 -2.70 -21.26
N GLN A 40 9.38 -2.70 -22.54
CA GLN A 40 8.54 -3.25 -23.62
C GLN A 40 9.41 -4.12 -24.53
N PRO A 41 9.38 -5.46 -24.38
CA PRO A 41 10.11 -6.37 -25.23
C PRO A 41 9.82 -6.13 -26.71
N GLY A 42 10.87 -6.12 -27.53
CA GLY A 42 10.78 -5.85 -28.97
C GLY A 42 10.60 -4.39 -29.37
N LYS A 43 10.53 -3.43 -28.40
CA LYS A 43 10.36 -2.02 -28.69
C LYS A 43 11.47 -1.14 -28.09
N ASN A 44 11.71 -1.19 -26.80
CA ASN A 44 12.64 -0.30 -26.11
C ASN A 44 13.66 -1.02 -25.23
N LEU A 45 13.72 -2.34 -25.28
CA LEU A 45 14.73 -3.12 -24.58
C LEU A 45 15.88 -3.49 -25.54
N PRO A 46 17.14 -3.45 -25.05
CA PRO A 46 18.30 -3.87 -25.85
C PRO A 46 18.27 -5.38 -26.11
N ASP A 47 18.97 -5.81 -27.18
CA ASP A 47 19.18 -7.22 -27.43
C ASP A 47 19.90 -7.88 -26.24
N GLY A 48 19.49 -9.09 -25.89
CA GLY A 48 20.07 -9.84 -24.79
C GLY A 48 19.69 -9.37 -23.38
N TRP A 49 18.65 -8.53 -23.22
CA TRP A 49 18.18 -8.07 -21.92
C TRP A 49 17.80 -9.21 -20.97
N GLN A 50 17.41 -10.38 -21.50
CA GLN A 50 17.06 -11.58 -20.69
C GLN A 50 18.29 -12.23 -20.03
N THR A 51 19.48 -12.03 -20.58
CA THR A 51 20.72 -12.68 -20.13
C THR A 51 21.57 -11.81 -19.18
N VAL A 52 21.04 -10.68 -18.74
CA VAL A 52 21.76 -9.80 -17.81
C VAL A 52 21.92 -10.46 -16.44
N THR A 53 22.98 -10.08 -15.74
CA THR A 53 23.23 -10.57 -14.37
C THR A 53 22.13 -10.14 -13.39
N LYS A 54 21.89 -10.93 -12.34
CA LYS A 54 20.90 -10.65 -11.28
C LYS A 54 21.02 -9.20 -10.73
N ALA A 55 22.23 -8.68 -10.61
CA ALA A 55 22.48 -7.30 -10.16
C ALA A 55 21.93 -6.19 -11.09
N LYS A 56 21.56 -6.54 -12.32
CA LYS A 56 21.00 -5.61 -13.32
C LYS A 56 19.55 -5.90 -13.68
N TRP A 57 18.92 -6.93 -13.15
CA TRP A 57 17.53 -7.29 -13.47
C TRP A 57 16.53 -6.17 -13.18
N TRP A 58 16.78 -5.36 -12.14
CA TRP A 58 15.94 -4.24 -11.77
C TRP A 58 15.76 -3.20 -12.89
N LEU A 59 16.70 -3.09 -13.83
CA LEU A 59 16.60 -2.21 -14.99
C LEU A 59 15.42 -2.58 -15.91
N TYR A 60 15.04 -3.85 -15.91
CA TYR A 60 13.98 -4.42 -16.74
C TYR A 60 12.75 -4.83 -15.94
N ALA A 61 12.73 -4.54 -14.66
CA ALA A 61 11.58 -4.77 -13.81
C ALA A 61 10.46 -3.78 -14.13
N VAL A 62 9.22 -4.26 -14.13
CA VAL A 62 8.05 -3.39 -14.19
C VAL A 62 7.39 -3.30 -12.83
N LEU A 63 6.95 -2.10 -12.43
CA LEU A 63 6.21 -1.87 -11.21
C LEU A 63 4.74 -1.64 -11.52
N LEU A 64 3.88 -2.56 -11.10
CA LEU A 64 2.43 -2.56 -11.36
C LEU A 64 1.67 -2.37 -10.06
N ALA A 65 1.27 -1.14 -9.77
CA ALA A 65 0.46 -0.82 -8.61
C ALA A 65 -1.00 -1.23 -8.83
N ILE A 66 -1.56 -1.93 -7.86
CA ILE A 66 -2.95 -2.39 -7.85
C ILE A 66 -3.71 -1.62 -6.79
N ASP A 67 -4.89 -1.10 -7.13
CA ASP A 67 -5.77 -0.53 -6.13
C ASP A 67 -7.23 -0.44 -6.63
N THR A 68 -8.16 -0.13 -5.72
CA THR A 68 -9.59 -0.07 -5.98
C THR A 68 -10.16 1.30 -5.64
N ASN A 69 -10.96 1.86 -6.55
CA ASN A 69 -11.66 3.13 -6.36
C ASN A 69 -13.14 2.93 -6.06
N PHE A 70 -13.51 2.95 -4.79
CA PHE A 70 -14.89 2.80 -4.33
C PHE A 70 -15.78 4.05 -4.52
N ARG A 71 -15.25 5.14 -5.09
CA ARG A 71 -16.07 6.29 -5.50
C ARG A 71 -16.72 6.06 -6.85
N LEU A 72 -16.08 5.30 -7.75
CA LEU A 72 -16.58 4.98 -9.08
C LEU A 72 -17.61 3.83 -9.04
N LYS A 73 -18.68 4.00 -8.28
CA LYS A 73 -19.80 3.05 -8.19
C LYS A 73 -20.66 3.08 -9.45
N ARG A 74 -21.44 2.01 -9.71
CA ARG A 74 -22.41 1.93 -10.80
C ARG A 74 -23.76 1.43 -10.32
N ARG A 75 -24.84 2.13 -10.70
CA ARG A 75 -26.21 1.69 -10.49
C ARG A 75 -26.68 0.75 -11.61
N ASN A 76 -27.71 -0.03 -11.32
CA ASN A 76 -28.36 -0.87 -12.32
C ASN A 76 -29.38 -0.03 -13.09
N VAL A 77 -28.96 0.64 -14.17
CA VAL A 77 -29.80 1.52 -14.99
C VAL A 77 -30.03 1.01 -16.41
N SER A 78 -29.18 0.09 -16.89
CA SER A 78 -29.30 -0.53 -18.21
C SER A 78 -28.59 -1.89 -18.29
N SER A 79 -28.78 -2.60 -19.39
CA SER A 79 -28.10 -3.86 -19.70
C SER A 79 -27.14 -3.71 -20.88
N ASP A 80 -26.25 -4.70 -21.10
CA ASP A 80 -25.36 -4.75 -22.26
C ASP A 80 -26.13 -4.79 -23.59
N GLN A 81 -27.36 -5.27 -23.58
CA GLN A 81 -28.20 -5.31 -24.79
C GLN A 81 -28.76 -3.93 -25.16
N THR A 82 -29.13 -3.12 -24.17
CA THR A 82 -29.71 -1.79 -24.38
C THR A 82 -28.67 -0.68 -24.50
N ASP A 83 -27.47 -0.87 -23.93
CA ASP A 83 -26.36 0.08 -23.96
C ASP A 83 -25.05 -0.69 -24.09
N PRO A 84 -24.75 -1.22 -25.29
CA PRO A 84 -23.50 -1.91 -25.55
C PRO A 84 -22.33 -0.93 -25.56
N SER A 85 -21.18 -1.34 -25.00
CA SER A 85 -19.94 -0.56 -25.10
C SER A 85 -19.41 -0.60 -26.54
N LEU A 86 -18.85 0.51 -27.02
CA LEU A 86 -18.17 0.60 -28.29
C LEU A 86 -16.83 -0.17 -28.27
N SER A 87 -16.17 -0.21 -27.11
CA SER A 87 -14.92 -0.94 -26.90
C SER A 87 -15.20 -2.36 -26.42
N LYS A 88 -14.62 -3.36 -27.11
CA LYS A 88 -14.68 -4.77 -26.74
C LYS A 88 -13.46 -5.19 -25.90
N GLY A 89 -13.02 -4.34 -24.99
CA GLY A 89 -11.77 -4.57 -24.22
C GLY A 89 -10.53 -4.14 -24.98
N TRP A 90 -10.65 -3.23 -25.94
CA TRP A 90 -9.54 -2.82 -26.80
C TRP A 90 -8.57 -1.83 -26.14
N ALA A 91 -8.97 -1.21 -25.04
CA ALA A 91 -8.14 -0.24 -24.33
C ALA A 91 -7.87 -0.65 -22.86
N TYR A 92 -8.38 0.12 -21.91
CA TYR A 92 -8.07 -0.06 -20.48
C TYR A 92 -8.98 -1.04 -19.78
N PHE A 93 -10.29 -0.99 -20.07
CA PHE A 93 -11.24 -1.95 -19.50
C PHE A 93 -11.01 -3.35 -20.06
N VAL A 94 -11.16 -4.35 -19.20
CA VAL A 94 -11.22 -5.75 -19.62
C VAL A 94 -12.48 -6.01 -20.45
N LYS A 95 -12.46 -7.04 -21.29
CA LYS A 95 -13.63 -7.46 -22.04
C LYS A 95 -14.69 -8.04 -21.08
N GLU A 96 -15.79 -7.31 -20.94
CA GLU A 96 -16.80 -7.54 -19.91
C GLU A 96 -17.41 -8.94 -19.94
N ASN A 97 -17.74 -9.46 -21.13
CA ASN A 97 -18.37 -10.77 -21.25
C ASN A 97 -17.46 -11.89 -20.74
N ASP A 98 -16.15 -11.82 -21.06
CA ASP A 98 -15.17 -12.79 -20.62
C ASP A 98 -14.97 -12.67 -19.10
N TYR A 99 -14.94 -11.45 -18.58
CA TYR A 99 -14.82 -11.15 -17.18
C TYR A 99 -16.01 -11.66 -16.36
N LYS A 100 -17.24 -11.36 -16.78
CA LYS A 100 -18.47 -11.86 -16.13
C LYS A 100 -18.57 -13.38 -16.18
N ALA A 101 -18.25 -13.97 -17.33
CA ALA A 101 -18.23 -15.43 -17.47
C ALA A 101 -17.21 -16.09 -16.55
N PHE A 102 -16.06 -15.48 -16.36
CA PHE A 102 -15.05 -15.95 -15.40
C PHE A 102 -15.58 -15.87 -13.97
N LEU A 103 -16.11 -14.72 -13.54
CA LEU A 103 -16.64 -14.54 -12.18
C LEU A 103 -17.79 -15.51 -11.90
N ALA A 104 -18.68 -15.74 -12.87
CA ALA A 104 -19.81 -16.67 -12.70
C ALA A 104 -19.37 -18.11 -12.42
N LYS A 105 -18.22 -18.54 -12.93
CA LYS A 105 -17.65 -19.89 -12.66
C LYS A 105 -17.10 -20.04 -11.25
N HIS A 106 -16.80 -18.92 -10.56
CA HIS A 106 -16.11 -18.90 -9.27
C HIS A 106 -16.98 -18.33 -8.13
N LEU A 107 -18.32 -18.39 -8.27
CA LEU A 107 -19.28 -17.93 -7.27
C LEU A 107 -19.24 -18.68 -5.94
N ALA A 108 -18.78 -19.93 -5.95
CA ALA A 108 -18.79 -20.83 -4.79
C ALA A 108 -17.47 -20.87 -4.01
N ASP A 109 -16.46 -20.10 -4.42
CA ASP A 109 -15.16 -20.14 -3.76
C ASP A 109 -15.23 -19.43 -2.39
N ALA A 110 -14.69 -20.09 -1.37
CA ALA A 110 -14.76 -19.63 0.01
C ALA A 110 -14.12 -18.24 0.17
N GLN A 111 -14.81 -17.36 0.91
CA GLN A 111 -14.26 -16.06 1.25
C GLN A 111 -13.09 -16.17 2.22
N GLU A 112 -11.94 -15.67 1.83
CA GLU A 112 -10.77 -15.57 2.70
C GLU A 112 -10.94 -14.44 3.73
N LYS A 113 -10.71 -14.75 5.01
CA LYS A 113 -10.69 -13.75 6.07
C LYS A 113 -9.32 -13.09 6.15
N SER A 114 -9.30 -11.76 6.29
CA SER A 114 -8.05 -11.05 6.55
C SER A 114 -7.44 -11.47 7.88
N THR A 115 -6.15 -11.80 7.87
CA THR A 115 -5.37 -12.13 9.07
C THR A 115 -4.50 -10.97 9.56
N CYS A 116 -4.49 -9.84 8.84
CA CYS A 116 -3.80 -8.62 9.24
C CYS A 116 -4.76 -7.74 10.05
N SER A 117 -4.61 -7.75 11.37
CA SER A 117 -5.55 -7.14 12.33
C SER A 117 -5.70 -5.63 12.20
N SER A 118 -4.68 -4.94 11.71
CA SER A 118 -4.67 -3.46 11.61
C SER A 118 -5.33 -2.92 10.34
N HIS A 119 -5.70 -3.77 9.37
CA HIS A 119 -6.28 -3.33 8.10
C HIS A 119 -7.69 -3.88 7.87
N ASN A 120 -8.68 -3.23 8.48
CA ASN A 120 -10.08 -3.69 8.48
C ASN A 120 -10.91 -3.18 7.29
N THR A 121 -10.31 -2.41 6.39
CA THR A 121 -11.02 -1.73 5.26
C THR A 121 -11.68 -2.74 4.33
N VAL A 122 -11.08 -3.90 4.13
CA VAL A 122 -11.62 -4.99 3.28
C VAL A 122 -12.88 -5.60 3.89
N ASN A 123 -12.94 -5.70 5.23
CA ASN A 123 -14.11 -6.24 5.94
C ASN A 123 -15.30 -5.26 5.93
N MET A 124 -15.06 -3.96 5.77
CA MET A 124 -16.10 -2.93 5.76
C MET A 124 -16.76 -2.74 4.39
N VAL A 125 -16.18 -3.27 3.31
CA VAL A 125 -16.74 -3.17 1.96
C VAL A 125 -18.05 -3.94 1.85
N ASP A 126 -18.18 -5.07 2.53
CA ASP A 126 -19.37 -5.92 2.49
C ASP A 126 -20.55 -5.37 3.33
N THR A 127 -20.26 -4.47 4.28
CA THR A 127 -21.28 -3.94 5.22
C THR A 127 -21.91 -2.62 4.78
N LYS A 128 -21.32 -1.88 3.85
CA LYS A 128 -21.86 -0.58 3.40
C LYS A 128 -22.86 -0.76 2.25
N GLN A 129 -24.08 -0.29 2.50
CA GLN A 129 -25.22 -0.12 1.59
C GLN A 129 -24.89 -0.26 0.10
N SER A 130 -25.02 -1.48 -0.44
CA SER A 130 -24.85 -1.77 -1.85
C SER A 130 -26.17 -1.98 -2.60
N GLN A 131 -27.31 -1.63 -1.97
CA GLN A 131 -28.63 -1.73 -2.63
C GLN A 131 -28.69 -0.87 -3.89
N GLY A 132 -29.15 -1.44 -4.99
CA GLY A 132 -29.27 -0.77 -6.29
C GLY A 132 -27.94 -0.52 -7.02
N LEU A 133 -26.81 -1.05 -6.54
CA LEU A 133 -25.53 -1.02 -7.23
C LEU A 133 -25.26 -2.36 -7.93
N THR A 134 -24.73 -2.31 -9.15
CA THR A 134 -24.19 -3.47 -9.88
C THR A 134 -22.67 -3.55 -9.77
N ALA A 135 -21.99 -2.41 -9.59
CA ALA A 135 -20.58 -2.39 -9.26
C ALA A 135 -20.32 -1.48 -8.05
N THR A 136 -19.47 -1.95 -7.13
CA THR A 136 -19.13 -1.24 -5.90
C THR A 136 -17.99 -0.25 -6.07
N GLY A 137 -17.25 -0.35 -7.19
CA GLY A 137 -16.12 0.50 -7.53
C GLY A 137 -15.47 0.07 -8.84
N VAL A 138 -14.29 0.59 -9.08
CA VAL A 138 -13.41 0.22 -10.21
C VAL A 138 -12.06 -0.22 -9.67
N GLY A 139 -11.60 -1.39 -10.09
CA GLY A 139 -10.22 -1.84 -9.87
C GLY A 139 -9.30 -1.32 -10.96
N THR A 140 -8.05 -1.01 -10.62
CA THR A 140 -7.04 -0.57 -11.60
C THR A 140 -5.68 -1.17 -11.35
N VAL A 141 -4.94 -1.40 -12.45
CA VAL A 141 -3.52 -1.75 -12.48
C VAL A 141 -2.76 -0.66 -13.22
N ASP A 142 -1.83 -0.03 -12.53
CA ASP A 142 -1.12 1.16 -13.01
C ASP A 142 0.39 0.97 -12.96
N CYS A 143 1.11 1.60 -13.87
CA CYS A 143 2.56 1.76 -13.73
C CYS A 143 2.87 2.63 -12.50
N ALA A 144 3.52 2.07 -11.49
CA ALA A 144 3.84 2.79 -10.26
C ALA A 144 4.86 3.92 -10.45
N HIS A 145 5.75 3.81 -11.43
CA HIS A 145 6.78 4.82 -11.70
C HIS A 145 6.27 6.05 -12.43
N HIS A 146 5.36 5.84 -13.42
CA HIS A 146 4.99 6.91 -14.37
C HIS A 146 3.50 7.28 -14.26
N ASN A 147 2.75 6.66 -13.35
CA ASN A 147 1.32 6.88 -13.13
C ASN A 147 0.45 6.65 -14.39
N VAL A 148 0.82 5.70 -15.22
CA VAL A 148 0.14 5.36 -16.48
C VAL A 148 -0.72 4.12 -16.25
N LYS A 149 -1.99 4.15 -16.69
CA LYS A 149 -2.87 2.97 -16.66
C LYS A 149 -2.31 1.88 -17.56
N TRP A 150 -2.44 0.63 -17.14
CA TRP A 150 -1.94 -0.52 -17.89
C TRP A 150 -3.05 -1.13 -18.78
N PRO A 151 -2.70 -1.81 -19.93
CA PRO A 151 -3.70 -2.40 -20.83
C PRO A 151 -4.56 -3.43 -20.10
N ASN A 152 -5.87 -3.40 -20.33
CA ASN A 152 -6.83 -4.29 -19.67
C ASN A 152 -6.64 -4.40 -18.14
N GLY A 153 -6.09 -3.35 -17.54
CA GLY A 153 -5.88 -3.24 -16.11
C GLY A 153 -7.05 -2.62 -15.36
N VAL A 154 -8.18 -2.36 -16.03
CA VAL A 154 -9.34 -1.69 -15.43
C VAL A 154 -10.58 -2.57 -15.54
N GLY A 155 -11.37 -2.60 -14.47
CA GLY A 155 -12.66 -3.31 -14.47
C GLY A 155 -13.58 -2.86 -13.34
N ASP A 156 -14.88 -2.99 -13.58
CA ASP A 156 -15.90 -2.78 -12.56
C ASP A 156 -15.81 -3.90 -11.51
N LEU A 157 -15.73 -3.53 -10.23
CA LEU A 157 -15.81 -4.50 -9.13
C LEU A 157 -17.25 -5.01 -9.04
N GLN A 158 -17.49 -6.15 -9.66
CA GLN A 158 -18.81 -6.78 -9.74
C GLN A 158 -19.26 -7.18 -8.34
N LYS A 159 -20.55 -6.95 -8.09
CA LYS A 159 -21.21 -7.39 -6.85
C LYS A 159 -21.59 -8.87 -6.98
N GLY A 160 -21.26 -9.67 -5.98
CA GLY A 160 -21.57 -11.08 -5.90
C GLY A 160 -20.87 -11.74 -4.72
N ASP A 161 -21.29 -12.97 -4.41
CA ASP A 161 -20.65 -13.81 -3.37
C ASP A 161 -19.36 -14.45 -3.92
N PHE A 162 -18.45 -13.61 -4.36
CA PHE A 162 -17.15 -14.03 -4.89
C PHE A 162 -16.07 -13.98 -3.80
N SER A 163 -14.97 -14.70 -4.00
CA SER A 163 -13.73 -14.44 -3.26
C SER A 163 -13.36 -12.96 -3.37
N ARG A 164 -12.90 -12.36 -2.26
CA ARG A 164 -12.57 -10.92 -2.15
C ARG A 164 -11.60 -10.43 -3.21
N TYR A 165 -10.72 -11.30 -3.67
CA TYR A 165 -9.60 -10.91 -4.53
C TYR A 165 -9.86 -11.21 -6.01
N ILE A 166 -10.84 -12.05 -6.34
CA ILE A 166 -11.04 -12.58 -7.69
C ILE A 166 -11.25 -11.49 -8.77
N ASN A 167 -11.90 -10.38 -8.41
CA ASN A 167 -12.02 -9.23 -9.29
C ASN A 167 -10.64 -8.66 -9.65
N MET A 168 -9.78 -8.49 -8.65
CA MET A 168 -8.44 -7.93 -8.85
C MET A 168 -7.48 -8.94 -9.47
N ASP A 169 -7.64 -10.23 -9.15
CA ASP A 169 -6.90 -11.32 -9.81
C ASP A 169 -7.14 -11.30 -11.32
N TYR A 170 -8.42 -11.18 -11.73
CA TYR A 170 -8.75 -11.12 -13.15
C TYR A 170 -8.10 -9.91 -13.84
N LEU A 171 -8.15 -8.73 -13.23
CA LEU A 171 -7.54 -7.53 -13.78
C LEU A 171 -6.01 -7.67 -13.88
N PHE A 172 -5.39 -8.18 -12.83
CA PHE A 172 -3.94 -8.38 -12.80
C PHE A 172 -3.47 -9.36 -13.88
N PHE A 173 -4.08 -10.55 -13.97
CA PHE A 173 -3.70 -11.53 -14.97
C PHE A 173 -4.05 -11.09 -16.39
N SER A 174 -5.17 -10.36 -16.58
CA SER A 174 -5.52 -9.78 -17.89
C SER A 174 -4.49 -8.76 -18.37
N THR A 175 -3.97 -7.96 -17.45
CA THR A 175 -2.92 -6.97 -17.69
C THR A 175 -1.61 -7.59 -18.16
N LEU A 176 -1.29 -8.77 -17.65
CA LEU A 176 -0.03 -9.47 -17.92
C LEU A 176 -0.11 -10.44 -19.10
N ARG A 177 -1.24 -10.49 -19.81
CA ARG A 177 -1.42 -11.40 -20.96
C ARG A 177 -0.29 -11.25 -21.96
N GLY A 178 0.42 -12.36 -22.23
CA GLY A 178 1.52 -12.41 -23.19
C GLY A 178 2.77 -11.64 -22.80
N THR A 179 2.91 -11.21 -21.52
CA THR A 179 4.12 -10.52 -21.06
C THR A 179 5.33 -11.47 -21.09
N GLN A 180 6.44 -10.97 -21.65
CA GLN A 180 7.73 -11.66 -21.64
C GLN A 180 8.65 -11.16 -20.52
N LEU A 181 8.21 -10.15 -19.75
CA LEU A 181 8.97 -9.60 -18.61
C LEU A 181 9.08 -10.63 -17.50
N GLU A 182 10.27 -10.78 -16.94
CA GLU A 182 10.56 -11.79 -15.92
C GLU A 182 10.43 -11.25 -14.49
N MET A 183 10.65 -9.95 -14.30
CA MET A 183 10.61 -9.33 -12.97
C MET A 183 9.45 -8.34 -12.84
N LEU A 184 8.59 -8.59 -11.86
CA LEU A 184 7.43 -7.79 -11.55
C LEU A 184 7.49 -7.31 -10.08
N ASN A 185 7.34 -6.02 -9.87
CA ASN A 185 7.17 -5.44 -8.54
C ASN A 185 5.73 -4.97 -8.39
N VAL A 186 5.00 -5.54 -7.43
CA VAL A 186 3.55 -5.38 -7.33
C VAL A 186 3.16 -4.74 -6.00
N PRO A 187 3.04 -3.41 -5.92
CA PRO A 187 2.45 -2.75 -4.78
C PRO A 187 0.93 -2.87 -4.78
N TYR A 188 0.40 -3.34 -3.65
CA TYR A 188 -1.02 -3.44 -3.37
C TYR A 188 -1.29 -3.22 -1.88
N ASN A 189 -2.35 -2.47 -1.52
CA ASN A 189 -2.67 -2.14 -0.13
C ASN A 189 -2.77 -3.37 0.78
N ILE A 190 -3.16 -4.50 0.22
CA ILE A 190 -3.35 -5.78 0.90
C ILE A 190 -2.43 -6.87 0.36
N ALA A 191 -1.26 -6.51 -0.17
CA ALA A 191 -0.30 -7.45 -0.75
C ALA A 191 0.06 -8.58 0.21
N CYS A 192 0.18 -8.31 1.50
CA CYS A 192 0.48 -9.30 2.54
C CYS A 192 -0.55 -10.43 2.66
N GLN A 193 -1.77 -10.23 2.18
CA GLN A 193 -2.82 -11.24 2.13
C GLN A 193 -2.96 -11.81 0.72
N TRP A 194 -3.01 -10.91 -0.26
CA TRP A 194 -3.31 -11.24 -1.65
C TRP A 194 -2.27 -12.18 -2.27
N HIS A 195 -0.98 -11.99 -2.03
CA HIS A 195 0.09 -12.79 -2.64
C HIS A 195 0.03 -14.28 -2.29
N ARG A 196 -0.56 -14.63 -1.12
CA ARG A 196 -0.52 -16.00 -0.58
C ARG A 196 -1.13 -17.02 -1.49
N ASN A 197 -2.22 -16.65 -2.15
CA ASN A 197 -2.99 -17.55 -3.01
C ASN A 197 -2.87 -17.25 -4.49
N LEU A 198 -2.02 -16.28 -4.88
CA LEU A 198 -1.90 -15.83 -6.25
C LEU A 198 -1.66 -16.98 -7.23
N TRP A 199 -0.72 -17.87 -6.92
CA TRP A 199 -0.37 -19.00 -7.78
C TRP A 199 -1.47 -20.08 -7.80
N THR A 200 -2.21 -20.24 -6.72
CA THR A 200 -3.37 -21.13 -6.66
C THR A 200 -4.51 -20.56 -7.50
N CYS A 201 -4.79 -19.28 -7.37
CA CYS A 201 -5.80 -18.58 -8.16
C CYS A 201 -5.47 -18.60 -9.65
N MET A 202 -4.20 -18.50 -10.01
CA MET A 202 -3.77 -18.56 -11.42
C MET A 202 -4.23 -19.81 -12.16
N LYS A 203 -4.39 -20.94 -11.47
CA LYS A 203 -4.88 -22.20 -12.09
C LYS A 203 -6.29 -22.10 -12.67
N TYR A 204 -7.07 -21.14 -12.21
CA TYR A 204 -8.44 -20.88 -12.71
C TYR A 204 -8.46 -20.11 -14.03
N PHE A 205 -7.33 -19.50 -14.40
CA PHE A 205 -7.24 -18.66 -15.60
C PHE A 205 -6.92 -19.46 -16.85
N PRO A 206 -7.41 -19.02 -18.03
CA PRO A 206 -6.98 -19.58 -19.30
C PRO A 206 -5.45 -19.49 -19.45
N GLN A 207 -4.85 -20.42 -20.16
CA GLN A 207 -3.39 -20.45 -20.39
C GLN A 207 -2.86 -19.14 -20.99
N SER A 208 -3.67 -18.41 -21.76
CA SER A 208 -3.31 -17.08 -22.29
C SER A 208 -3.11 -15.99 -21.25
N HIS A 209 -3.60 -16.19 -20.03
CA HIS A 209 -3.44 -15.29 -18.87
C HIS A 209 -2.44 -15.84 -17.85
N GLY A 210 -1.98 -17.08 -18.04
CA GLY A 210 -1.07 -17.73 -17.12
C GLY A 210 0.30 -17.05 -17.11
N LEU A 211 0.89 -16.97 -15.93
CA LEU A 211 2.30 -16.63 -15.75
C LEU A 211 3.06 -17.92 -15.46
N ASP A 212 4.24 -18.03 -16.04
CA ASP A 212 5.16 -19.08 -15.65
C ASP A 212 5.84 -18.71 -14.31
N ASN A 213 5.48 -19.43 -13.24
CA ASN A 213 6.04 -19.21 -11.92
C ASN A 213 7.48 -19.69 -11.75
N LEU A 214 8.00 -20.44 -12.70
CA LEU A 214 9.41 -20.88 -12.69
C LEU A 214 10.35 -19.80 -13.25
N THR A 215 9.85 -19.00 -14.19
CA THR A 215 10.64 -17.94 -14.83
C THR A 215 10.33 -16.54 -14.32
N LYS A 216 9.17 -16.34 -13.67
CA LYS A 216 8.74 -15.01 -13.19
C LYS A 216 9.11 -14.81 -11.73
N ILE A 217 9.77 -13.69 -11.46
CA ILE A 217 10.06 -13.20 -10.11
C ILE A 217 9.07 -12.10 -9.79
N ILE A 218 8.21 -12.31 -8.81
CA ILE A 218 7.24 -11.31 -8.36
C ILE A 218 7.56 -10.89 -6.94
N CYS A 219 7.92 -9.62 -6.77
CA CYS A 219 8.10 -8.99 -5.46
C CYS A 219 6.83 -8.21 -5.09
N PHE A 220 6.34 -8.42 -3.89
CA PHE A 220 5.11 -7.80 -3.40
C PHE A 220 5.42 -6.69 -2.41
N PHE A 221 4.67 -5.58 -2.50
CA PHE A 221 4.89 -4.41 -1.66
C PHE A 221 3.57 -3.86 -1.14
N ILE A 222 3.64 -3.19 0.00
CA ILE A 222 2.55 -2.35 0.50
C ILE A 222 2.95 -0.90 0.23
N PRO A 223 2.07 -0.09 -0.42
CA PRO A 223 2.33 1.33 -0.65
C PRO A 223 2.70 2.06 0.64
N LYS A 224 3.68 2.97 0.57
CA LYS A 224 4.30 3.62 1.75
C LYS A 224 3.29 4.26 2.70
N PHE A 225 2.23 4.87 2.19
CA PHE A 225 1.20 5.50 3.02
C PHE A 225 0.38 4.49 3.83
N HIS A 226 0.20 3.27 3.31
CA HIS A 226 -0.57 2.22 3.99
C HIS A 226 0.27 1.35 4.94
N LEU A 227 1.57 1.29 4.71
CA LEU A 227 2.47 0.38 5.42
C LEU A 227 2.38 0.50 6.95
N PRO A 228 2.32 1.72 7.56
CA PRO A 228 2.20 1.86 9.01
C PRO A 228 0.92 1.28 9.63
N ALA A 229 -0.14 1.08 8.83
CA ALA A 229 -1.40 0.48 9.30
C ALA A 229 -1.34 -1.05 9.37
N HIS A 230 -0.27 -1.67 8.91
CA HIS A 230 -0.07 -3.12 8.94
C HIS A 230 0.72 -3.55 10.19
N VAL A 231 0.63 -4.85 10.52
CA VAL A 231 1.42 -5.43 11.62
C VAL A 231 2.92 -5.30 11.34
N ALA A 232 3.75 -5.23 12.40
CA ALA A 232 5.20 -4.99 12.30
C ALA A 232 5.90 -5.92 11.30
N LYS A 233 5.56 -7.20 11.28
CA LYS A 233 6.09 -8.16 10.31
C LYS A 233 5.85 -7.75 8.85
N CYS A 234 4.67 -7.20 8.53
CA CYS A 234 4.39 -6.69 7.20
C CYS A 234 5.20 -5.44 6.86
N GLN A 235 5.49 -4.61 7.87
CA GLN A 235 6.24 -3.36 7.70
C GLN A 235 7.71 -3.61 7.34
N THR A 236 8.24 -4.77 7.64
CA THR A 236 9.59 -5.16 7.24
C THR A 236 9.60 -5.90 5.89
N ILE A 237 8.75 -6.92 5.73
CA ILE A 237 8.76 -7.81 4.56
C ILE A 237 8.28 -7.11 3.28
N PHE A 238 7.21 -6.27 3.37
CA PHE A 238 6.57 -5.64 2.20
C PHE A 238 6.95 -4.18 2.01
N SER A 239 8.11 -3.77 2.53
CA SER A 239 8.57 -2.39 2.52
C SER A 239 9.45 -2.08 1.33
N PHE A 240 9.14 -0.99 0.61
CA PHE A 240 10.06 -0.42 -0.38
C PHE A 240 11.38 0.08 0.22
N ASN A 241 11.39 0.44 1.52
CA ASN A 241 12.57 1.00 2.16
C ASN A 241 13.62 -0.07 2.47
N PHE A 242 13.21 -1.34 2.60
CA PHE A 242 14.08 -2.46 2.97
C PHE A 242 14.34 -3.42 1.81
N THR A 243 13.83 -3.14 0.62
CA THR A 243 14.04 -3.99 -0.55
C THR A 243 15.03 -3.35 -1.51
N GLN A 244 16.01 -4.12 -1.95
CA GLN A 244 17.00 -3.67 -2.93
C GLN A 244 16.36 -3.38 -4.29
N PHE A 245 16.95 -2.45 -5.04
CA PHE A 245 16.65 -2.17 -6.45
C PHE A 245 15.26 -1.60 -6.76
N VAL A 246 14.48 -1.21 -5.78
CA VAL A 246 13.15 -0.59 -6.00
C VAL A 246 13.17 0.93 -5.97
N GLY A 247 14.29 1.54 -5.62
CA GLY A 247 14.51 2.99 -5.59
C GLY A 247 13.56 3.72 -4.65
N HIS A 248 13.38 5.01 -4.92
CA HIS A 248 12.48 5.88 -4.12
C HIS A 248 11.02 5.79 -4.61
N THR A 249 10.50 4.57 -4.75
CA THR A 249 9.11 4.30 -5.16
C THR A 249 8.18 4.30 -3.94
N ASP A 250 6.97 4.85 -4.07
CA ASP A 250 5.96 4.91 -3.00
C ASP A 250 4.78 3.93 -3.20
N GLY A 251 4.57 3.44 -4.42
CA GLY A 251 3.47 2.54 -4.76
C GLY A 251 2.10 3.20 -4.91
N GLU A 252 1.99 4.54 -4.83
CA GLU A 252 0.72 5.29 -4.75
C GLU A 252 0.18 5.79 -6.11
N ALA A 253 0.65 5.23 -7.22
CA ALA A 253 0.23 5.65 -8.56
C ALA A 253 -1.29 5.63 -8.80
N PRO A 254 -2.05 4.60 -8.39
CA PRO A 254 -3.50 4.58 -8.60
C PRO A 254 -4.21 5.76 -7.95
N LYS A 255 -3.82 6.15 -6.73
CA LYS A 255 -4.44 7.26 -6.00
C LYS A 255 -4.23 8.61 -6.69
N ARG A 256 -3.04 8.82 -7.27
CA ARG A 256 -2.78 10.01 -8.09
C ARG A 256 -3.68 10.05 -9.34
N GLY A 257 -3.94 8.89 -9.96
CA GLY A 257 -4.90 8.76 -11.05
C GLY A 257 -6.35 9.02 -10.61
N TRP A 258 -6.72 8.64 -9.38
CA TRP A 258 -8.08 8.86 -8.87
C TRP A 258 -8.41 10.31 -8.63
N LEU A 259 -7.44 11.15 -8.29
CA LEU A 259 -7.68 12.58 -8.17
C LEU A 259 -8.21 13.16 -9.51
N ASN A 260 -7.73 12.66 -10.63
CA ASN A 260 -8.19 13.08 -11.96
C ASN A 260 -9.55 12.51 -12.34
N ILE A 261 -9.88 11.26 -11.99
CA ILE A 261 -11.10 10.58 -12.43
C ILE A 261 -12.29 10.78 -11.49
N ASN A 262 -12.08 11.03 -10.19
CA ASN A 262 -13.13 11.18 -9.21
C ASN A 262 -14.16 12.28 -9.50
N PRO A 263 -13.84 13.40 -10.16
CA PRO A 263 -14.84 14.40 -10.55
C PRO A 263 -15.98 13.85 -11.41
N VAL A 264 -15.74 12.81 -12.23
CA VAL A 264 -16.79 12.20 -13.07
C VAL A 264 -17.53 11.05 -12.37
N ALA A 265 -17.21 10.75 -11.11
CA ALA A 265 -17.85 9.63 -10.40
C ALA A 265 -19.35 9.77 -10.25
N SER A 266 -19.87 10.96 -10.01
CA SER A 266 -21.30 11.21 -9.84
C SER A 266 -22.08 11.02 -11.14
N SER A 267 -21.58 11.53 -12.26
CA SER A 267 -22.20 11.41 -13.57
C SER A 267 -22.14 9.97 -14.09
N THR A 268 -20.97 9.32 -13.99
CA THR A 268 -20.78 7.95 -14.48
C THR A 268 -21.52 6.89 -13.65
N LYS A 269 -21.91 7.21 -12.40
CA LYS A 269 -22.67 6.31 -11.52
C LYS A 269 -24.05 5.96 -12.08
N VAL A 270 -24.68 6.88 -12.79
CA VAL A 270 -26.04 6.76 -13.32
C VAL A 270 -26.09 6.60 -14.85
N MET A 271 -24.95 6.45 -15.48
CA MET A 271 -24.84 6.12 -16.91
C MET A 271 -25.16 4.65 -17.15
N GLY A 272 -25.61 4.34 -18.36
CA GLY A 272 -25.70 2.98 -18.84
C GLY A 272 -24.31 2.31 -18.90
N LEU A 273 -24.32 1.01 -18.99
CA LEU A 273 -23.14 0.17 -18.83
C LEU A 273 -22.05 0.46 -19.88
N GLY A 274 -22.43 0.49 -21.16
CA GLY A 274 -21.51 0.75 -22.27
C GLY A 274 -21.04 2.20 -22.28
N CYS A 275 -21.97 3.15 -22.20
CA CYS A 275 -21.68 4.57 -22.17
C CYS A 275 -20.70 4.93 -21.03
N ARG A 276 -20.87 4.32 -19.85
CA ARG A 276 -19.97 4.54 -18.70
C ARG A 276 -18.55 4.03 -18.98
N ARG A 277 -18.41 2.82 -19.53
CA ARG A 277 -17.08 2.26 -19.85
C ARG A 277 -16.38 3.10 -20.89
N ASP A 278 -17.05 3.45 -21.95
CA ASP A 278 -16.49 4.26 -23.04
C ASP A 278 -16.06 5.63 -22.53
N MET A 279 -16.85 6.24 -21.62
CA MET A 279 -16.48 7.50 -20.96
C MET A 279 -15.25 7.35 -20.07
N LEU A 280 -15.16 6.31 -19.27
CA LEU A 280 -14.01 6.07 -18.38
C LEU A 280 -12.75 5.69 -19.17
N ASP A 281 -12.87 4.87 -20.22
CA ASP A 281 -11.76 4.55 -21.12
C ASP A 281 -11.18 5.80 -21.79
N ASP A 282 -12.03 6.72 -22.22
CA ASP A 282 -11.62 8.00 -22.79
C ASP A 282 -10.83 8.86 -21.77
N HIS A 283 -11.35 8.96 -20.54
CA HIS A 283 -10.64 9.66 -19.46
C HIS A 283 -9.29 9.03 -19.12
N PHE A 284 -9.17 7.71 -19.13
CA PHE A 284 -7.91 7.01 -18.89
C PHE A 284 -6.95 7.21 -20.06
N GLY A 285 -7.46 7.28 -21.29
CA GLY A 285 -6.70 7.63 -22.49
C GLY A 285 -6.10 9.04 -22.41
N ASP A 286 -6.91 10.03 -22.05
CA ASP A 286 -6.46 11.41 -21.84
C ASP A 286 -5.41 11.50 -20.71
N TRP A 287 -5.64 10.77 -19.60
CA TRP A 287 -4.67 10.68 -18.51
C TRP A 287 -3.32 10.13 -18.98
N ASN A 288 -3.32 8.97 -19.66
CA ASN A 288 -2.09 8.36 -20.18
C ASN A 288 -1.38 9.25 -21.19
N TRP A 289 -2.14 9.91 -22.07
CA TRP A 289 -1.59 10.85 -23.02
C TRP A 289 -0.88 12.04 -22.33
N LYS A 290 -1.52 12.66 -21.34
CA LYS A 290 -0.93 13.74 -20.56
C LYS A 290 0.34 13.29 -19.83
N LYS A 291 0.37 12.07 -19.29
CA LYS A 291 1.57 11.51 -18.66
C LYS A 291 2.68 11.24 -19.67
N THR A 292 2.35 10.77 -20.85
CA THR A 292 3.32 10.52 -21.92
C THR A 292 3.93 11.83 -22.44
N VAL A 293 3.11 12.85 -22.71
CA VAL A 293 3.59 14.16 -23.16
C VAL A 293 4.45 14.84 -22.09
N GLY A 294 4.08 14.75 -20.82
CA GLY A 294 4.83 15.32 -19.71
C GLY A 294 6.02 14.50 -19.23
N LEU A 295 6.29 13.32 -19.84
CA LEU A 295 7.25 12.36 -19.32
C LEU A 295 8.68 12.90 -19.30
N GLY A 296 9.12 13.56 -20.36
CA GLY A 296 10.47 14.13 -20.46
C GLY A 296 10.77 15.13 -19.33
N ALA A 297 9.85 16.07 -19.10
CA ALA A 297 9.97 17.05 -18.02
C ALA A 297 9.95 16.36 -16.62
N SER A 298 9.08 15.36 -16.45
CA SER A 298 8.99 14.59 -15.20
C SER A 298 10.26 13.79 -14.92
N LEU A 299 10.85 13.14 -15.92
CA LEU A 299 12.10 12.40 -15.77
C LEU A 299 13.28 13.32 -15.48
N LEU A 300 13.36 14.49 -16.14
CA LEU A 300 14.39 15.47 -15.87
C LEU A 300 14.33 16.00 -14.43
N HIS A 301 13.12 16.28 -13.93
CA HIS A 301 12.91 16.70 -12.54
C HIS A 301 13.38 15.61 -11.56
N LYS A 302 12.89 14.39 -11.73
CA LYS A 302 13.27 13.24 -10.88
C LYS A 302 14.78 12.97 -10.91
N MET A 303 15.44 13.17 -12.06
CA MET A 303 16.89 12.99 -12.17
C MET A 303 17.64 14.05 -11.37
N LYS A 304 17.21 15.31 -11.41
CA LYS A 304 17.82 16.39 -10.62
C LYS A 304 17.68 16.12 -9.12
N ASP A 305 16.50 15.73 -8.67
CA ASP A 305 16.22 15.39 -7.27
C ASP A 305 17.09 14.19 -6.84
N ALA A 306 17.11 13.12 -7.65
CA ALA A 306 17.90 11.94 -7.37
C ALA A 306 19.41 12.18 -7.27
N LEU A 307 19.96 13.13 -8.04
CA LEU A 307 21.38 13.51 -7.95
C LEU A 307 21.69 14.18 -6.60
N ALA A 308 20.83 15.10 -6.16
CA ALA A 308 20.97 15.77 -4.88
C ALA A 308 20.82 14.78 -3.70
N GLU A 309 19.75 13.98 -3.72
CA GLU A 309 19.50 12.96 -2.70
C GLU A 309 20.61 11.91 -2.64
N LYS A 310 21.12 11.45 -3.79
CA LYS A 310 22.25 10.52 -3.85
C LYS A 310 23.49 11.05 -3.13
N ALA A 311 23.80 12.34 -3.30
CA ALA A 311 24.93 12.98 -2.66
C ALA A 311 24.74 13.01 -1.12
N ALA A 312 23.56 13.42 -0.66
CA ALA A 312 23.21 13.45 0.76
C ALA A 312 23.24 12.05 1.39
N HIS A 313 22.58 11.07 0.77
CA HIS A 313 22.54 9.69 1.27
C HIS A 313 23.92 9.05 1.32
N LYS A 314 24.80 9.33 0.32
CA LYS A 314 26.19 8.82 0.33
C LYS A 314 26.98 9.38 1.51
N LEU A 315 26.79 10.66 1.85
CA LEU A 315 27.44 11.27 3.01
C LEU A 315 26.94 10.64 4.32
N THR A 316 25.63 10.63 4.51
CA THR A 316 24.98 10.05 5.70
C THR A 316 25.36 8.58 5.89
N PHE A 317 25.36 7.79 4.81
CA PHE A 317 25.78 6.39 4.86
C PHE A 317 27.25 6.26 5.29
N LYS A 318 28.14 7.11 4.76
CA LYS A 318 29.55 7.08 5.13
C LYS A 318 29.75 7.40 6.62
N GLU A 319 29.04 8.41 7.14
CA GLU A 319 29.09 8.81 8.54
C GLU A 319 28.55 7.68 9.44
N PHE A 320 27.40 7.12 9.11
CA PHE A 320 26.80 6.00 9.82
C PHE A 320 27.69 4.77 9.81
N ASN A 321 28.22 4.39 8.64
CA ASN A 321 29.11 3.23 8.49
C ASN A 321 30.42 3.39 9.27
N ALA A 322 30.93 4.61 9.42
CA ALA A 322 32.13 4.89 10.20
C ALA A 322 31.91 4.75 11.72
N ALA A 323 30.65 4.85 12.18
CA ALA A 323 30.28 4.65 13.58
C ALA A 323 30.09 3.17 13.97
N ILE A 324 30.02 2.26 12.97
CA ILE A 324 29.83 0.82 13.19
C ILE A 324 31.19 0.13 13.21
N THR A 325 31.39 -0.77 14.18
CA THR A 325 32.62 -1.57 14.21
C THR A 325 32.66 -2.57 13.05
N PRO A 326 33.84 -2.93 12.52
CA PRO A 326 34.00 -3.91 11.43
C PRO A 326 33.37 -5.27 11.76
N GLU A 327 33.42 -5.70 13.02
CA GLU A 327 32.83 -6.96 13.49
C GLU A 327 31.33 -6.94 13.36
N HIS A 328 30.67 -5.89 13.86
CA HIS A 328 29.20 -5.74 13.74
C HIS A 328 28.76 -5.64 12.27
N HIS A 329 29.51 -4.89 11.45
CA HIS A 329 29.23 -4.77 10.03
C HIS A 329 29.25 -6.15 9.33
N SER A 330 30.25 -6.98 9.60
CA SER A 330 30.37 -8.31 9.00
C SER A 330 29.22 -9.23 9.41
N VAL A 331 28.83 -9.21 10.69
CA VAL A 331 27.73 -10.04 11.21
C VAL A 331 26.40 -9.62 10.60
N TRP A 332 26.11 -8.32 10.63
CA TRP A 332 24.81 -7.83 10.10
C TRP A 332 24.69 -7.99 8.59
N LEU A 333 25.80 -7.84 7.86
CA LEU A 333 25.79 -8.08 6.42
C LEU A 333 25.49 -9.55 6.12
N ALA A 334 26.13 -10.48 6.81
CA ALA A 334 25.91 -11.91 6.64
C ALA A 334 24.45 -12.32 7.01
N GLU A 335 23.89 -11.75 8.09
CA GLU A 335 22.48 -11.97 8.47
C GLU A 335 21.52 -11.47 7.39
N MET A 336 21.78 -10.29 6.82
CA MET A 336 20.94 -9.72 5.75
C MET A 336 21.03 -10.52 4.46
N GLU A 337 22.23 -10.90 4.02
CA GLU A 337 22.42 -11.70 2.81
C GLU A 337 21.74 -13.07 2.93
N ALA A 338 21.90 -13.75 4.07
CA ALA A 338 21.26 -15.02 4.32
C ALA A 338 19.72 -14.93 4.29
N TRP A 339 19.15 -13.85 4.86
CA TRP A 339 17.72 -13.63 4.84
C TRP A 339 17.20 -13.24 3.44
N GLU A 340 17.92 -12.39 2.70
CA GLU A 340 17.52 -11.98 1.35
C GLU A 340 17.60 -13.13 0.32
N GLU A 341 18.48 -14.10 0.51
CA GLU A 341 18.53 -15.30 -0.33
C GLU A 341 17.31 -16.18 -0.17
N ASN A 342 16.76 -16.31 1.04
CA ASN A 342 15.58 -17.13 1.30
C ASN A 342 14.64 -16.51 2.37
N PRO A 343 13.92 -15.43 2.05
CA PRO A 343 13.09 -14.71 3.02
C PRO A 343 11.88 -15.50 3.55
N ASN A 344 11.57 -16.65 2.94
CA ASN A 344 10.50 -17.54 3.38
C ASN A 344 10.98 -18.70 4.27
N ASP A 345 12.29 -18.83 4.48
CA ASP A 345 12.84 -19.84 5.36
C ASP A 345 12.65 -19.44 6.83
N MET A 346 11.81 -20.18 7.54
CA MET A 346 11.53 -19.92 8.96
C MET A 346 12.74 -20.15 9.87
N LEU A 347 13.79 -20.83 9.39
CA LEU A 347 15.04 -21.05 10.14
C LEU A 347 15.98 -19.85 10.07
N VAL A 348 15.78 -18.98 9.07
CA VAL A 348 16.57 -17.74 8.93
C VAL A 348 15.75 -16.58 9.52
N PRO A 349 16.15 -16.04 10.70
CA PRO A 349 15.42 -14.94 11.32
C PRO A 349 15.52 -13.68 10.45
N ASN A 350 14.42 -12.92 10.37
CA ASN A 350 14.43 -11.63 9.70
C ASN A 350 15.26 -10.62 10.55
N PRO A 351 16.41 -10.13 10.06
CA PRO A 351 17.27 -9.23 10.84
C PRO A 351 16.62 -7.85 11.07
N LEU A 352 15.59 -7.50 10.32
CA LEU A 352 14.82 -6.25 10.47
C LEU A 352 13.72 -6.34 11.53
N GLU A 353 13.42 -7.53 12.04
CA GLU A 353 12.51 -7.69 13.16
C GLU A 353 13.24 -7.43 14.48
N ALA A 354 12.69 -6.50 15.27
CA ALA A 354 13.28 -6.22 16.59
C ALA A 354 13.27 -7.48 17.47
N LYS A 355 14.44 -7.94 17.87
CA LYS A 355 14.60 -9.08 18.79
C LYS A 355 14.28 -8.70 20.24
N ALA A 356 14.10 -7.40 20.52
CA ALA A 356 13.70 -6.94 21.84
C ALA A 356 12.27 -7.39 22.14
N MET A 357 12.09 -8.09 23.25
CA MET A 357 10.77 -8.23 23.83
C MET A 357 10.19 -6.82 23.99
N ALA A 358 9.03 -6.56 23.41
CA ALA A 358 8.32 -5.33 23.66
C ALA A 358 8.00 -5.31 25.17
N ILE A 359 8.85 -4.64 25.94
CA ILE A 359 8.56 -4.38 27.35
C ILE A 359 7.41 -3.40 27.33
N THR A 360 6.22 -3.87 27.59
CA THR A 360 5.06 -2.97 27.80
C THR A 360 5.28 -2.22 29.11
N GLN A 361 4.73 -1.00 29.22
CA GLN A 361 4.74 -0.25 30.48
C GLN A 361 4.22 -1.12 31.64
N ALA A 362 3.10 -1.81 31.41
CA ALA A 362 2.55 -2.73 32.43
C ALA A 362 3.52 -3.88 32.78
N GLY A 363 4.24 -4.43 31.79
CA GLY A 363 5.25 -5.47 32.04
C GLY A 363 6.46 -4.96 32.82
N ALA A 364 6.90 -3.72 32.54
CA ALA A 364 7.96 -3.07 33.30
C ALA A 364 7.53 -2.77 34.77
N GLN A 365 6.32 -2.27 34.94
CA GLN A 365 5.74 -2.02 36.27
C GLN A 365 5.60 -3.33 37.07
N LEU A 366 5.08 -4.40 36.44
CA LEU A 366 4.98 -5.70 37.09
C LEU A 366 6.33 -6.21 37.57
N LYS A 367 7.37 -6.13 36.72
CA LYS A 367 8.72 -6.57 37.06
C LYS A 367 9.34 -5.78 38.20
N LEU A 368 9.08 -4.46 38.27
CA LEU A 368 9.53 -3.63 39.39
C LEU A 368 8.88 -4.03 40.72
N VAL A 369 7.56 -4.31 40.69
CA VAL A 369 6.81 -4.76 41.87
C VAL A 369 7.27 -6.16 42.33
N GLU A 370 7.54 -7.08 41.38
CA GLU A 370 8.06 -8.41 41.67
C GLU A 370 9.45 -8.34 42.34
N LEU A 371 10.36 -7.50 41.83
CA LEU A 371 11.69 -7.29 42.42
C LEU A 371 11.59 -6.74 43.83
N GLU A 372 10.74 -5.74 44.04
CA GLU A 372 10.50 -5.15 45.37
C GLU A 372 9.91 -6.16 46.34
N ALA A 373 8.97 -7.01 45.90
CA ALA A 373 8.40 -8.07 46.71
C ALA A 373 9.47 -9.13 47.13
N GLU A 374 10.38 -9.47 46.25
CA GLU A 374 11.50 -10.38 46.52
C GLU A 374 12.48 -9.76 47.53
N GLU A 375 12.82 -8.48 47.44
CA GLU A 375 13.66 -7.75 48.40
C GLU A 375 13.03 -7.72 49.78
N LEU A 376 11.72 -7.42 49.84
CA LEU A 376 10.99 -7.42 51.11
C LEU A 376 10.95 -8.81 51.78
N GLN A 377 10.82 -9.89 51.00
CA GLN A 377 10.89 -11.27 51.55
C GLN A 377 12.28 -11.59 52.10
N GLN A 378 13.33 -10.98 51.58
CA GLN A 378 14.69 -11.10 52.06
C GLN A 378 14.99 -10.16 53.26
N GLY A 379 13.99 -9.41 53.71
CA GLY A 379 14.11 -8.46 54.82
C GLY A 379 14.76 -7.12 54.43
N ILE A 380 14.88 -6.84 53.11
CA ILE A 380 15.43 -5.59 52.58
C ILE A 380 14.24 -4.66 52.24
N ASP A 381 14.03 -3.63 53.05
CA ASP A 381 13.04 -2.57 52.77
C ASP A 381 13.79 -1.31 52.32
N THR A 382 13.61 -0.96 51.06
CA THR A 382 14.19 0.24 50.43
C THR A 382 13.26 1.45 50.45
N SER A 383 12.09 1.35 51.11
CA SER A 383 11.11 2.42 51.18
C SER A 383 11.58 3.56 52.09
N LEU A 384 11.66 4.77 51.53
CA LEU A 384 12.00 6.00 52.21
C LEU A 384 10.76 6.84 52.63
N HIS A 385 9.57 6.40 52.16
CA HIS A 385 8.29 7.01 52.45
C HIS A 385 7.31 5.97 52.98
N PRO A 386 6.46 6.27 53.96
CA PRO A 386 5.60 5.28 54.62
C PRO A 386 4.54 4.67 53.71
N GLU A 387 4.13 5.36 52.63
CA GLU A 387 3.06 4.93 51.72
C GLU A 387 3.53 4.78 50.27
N ILE A 388 4.74 5.20 49.91
CA ILE A 388 5.22 5.22 48.53
C ILE A 388 6.55 4.46 48.48
N SER A 389 6.51 3.27 47.95
CA SER A 389 7.71 2.47 47.67
C SER A 389 8.41 2.90 46.37
N PRO A 390 9.65 2.46 46.08
CA PRO A 390 10.35 2.81 44.87
C PRO A 390 9.57 2.43 43.60
N SER A 391 8.96 1.25 43.55
CA SER A 391 8.18 0.80 42.41
C SER A 391 6.93 1.64 42.19
N VAL A 392 6.24 2.04 43.27
CA VAL A 392 5.07 2.92 43.22
C VAL A 392 5.45 4.33 42.78
N LEU A 393 6.60 4.86 43.23
CA LEU A 393 7.11 6.15 42.79
C LEU A 393 7.34 6.20 41.28
N ILE A 394 8.03 5.18 40.74
CA ILE A 394 8.30 5.09 39.30
C ILE A 394 7.02 4.94 38.51
N ALA A 395 6.14 4.02 38.92
CA ALA A 395 4.87 3.77 38.21
C ALA A 395 4.00 5.04 38.17
N SER A 396 3.82 5.70 39.30
CA SER A 396 3.01 6.94 39.38
C SER A 396 3.62 8.10 38.59
N GLY A 397 4.94 8.20 38.51
CA GLY A 397 5.61 9.19 37.66
C GLY A 397 5.31 9.00 36.19
N ILE A 398 5.36 7.75 35.70
CA ILE A 398 5.03 7.42 34.30
C ILE A 398 3.56 7.72 34.00
N ASP A 399 2.65 7.39 34.92
CA ASP A 399 1.21 7.68 34.75
C ASP A 399 0.94 9.19 34.70
N LEU A 400 1.63 9.97 35.53
CA LEU A 400 1.53 11.43 35.51
C LEU A 400 2.05 12.04 34.19
N GLU A 401 3.13 11.51 33.63
CA GLU A 401 3.61 11.94 32.30
C GLU A 401 2.61 11.62 31.18
N GLU A 402 1.96 10.48 31.24
CA GLU A 402 0.93 10.11 30.25
C GLU A 402 -0.28 11.04 30.35
N GLU A 403 -0.74 11.34 31.57
CA GLU A 403 -1.82 12.28 31.79
C GLU A 403 -1.46 13.69 31.29
N GLN A 404 -0.22 14.17 31.53
CA GLN A 404 0.27 15.45 31.00
C GLN A 404 0.22 15.48 29.45
N ARG A 405 0.69 14.42 28.80
CA ARG A 405 0.64 14.30 27.32
C ARG A 405 -0.80 14.31 26.81
N HIS A 406 -1.68 13.57 27.51
CA HIS A 406 -3.10 13.50 27.14
C HIS A 406 -3.77 14.88 27.26
N LEU A 407 -3.58 15.58 28.37
CA LEU A 407 -4.10 16.94 28.58
C LEU A 407 -3.53 17.95 27.58
N GLY A 408 -2.24 17.85 27.25
CA GLY A 408 -1.62 18.67 26.22
C GLY A 408 -2.28 18.47 24.84
N ASN A 409 -2.67 17.25 24.50
CA ASN A 409 -3.38 16.96 23.27
C ASN A 409 -4.83 17.48 23.29
N ILE A 410 -5.53 17.33 24.42
CA ILE A 410 -6.88 17.91 24.59
C ILE A 410 -6.82 19.44 24.45
N ALA A 411 -5.88 20.08 25.12
CA ALA A 411 -5.71 21.55 25.06
C ALA A 411 -5.43 22.02 23.61
N LYS A 412 -4.58 21.31 22.86
CA LYS A 412 -4.29 21.60 21.44
C LYS A 412 -5.49 21.37 20.54
N SER A 413 -6.34 20.38 20.85
CA SER A 413 -7.54 20.07 20.06
C SER A 413 -8.71 21.03 20.33
N MET A 414 -8.66 21.78 21.43
CA MET A 414 -9.67 22.80 21.73
C MET A 414 -9.54 23.98 20.76
N GLY A 415 -10.52 24.13 19.88
CA GLY A 415 -10.57 25.24 18.91
C GLY A 415 -10.87 26.59 19.57
N LEU A 416 -10.77 27.68 18.77
CA LEU A 416 -11.04 29.06 19.18
C LEU A 416 -12.46 29.30 19.77
N HIS A 417 -13.41 28.38 19.48
CA HIS A 417 -14.81 28.46 19.92
C HIS A 417 -15.16 27.52 21.09
N ALA A 418 -14.16 27.09 21.88
CA ALA A 418 -14.41 26.25 23.05
C ALA A 418 -15.32 26.97 24.05
N THR A 419 -16.34 26.24 24.54
CA THR A 419 -17.31 26.76 25.52
C THR A 419 -16.66 26.95 26.88
N ASP A 420 -17.24 27.84 27.72
CA ASP A 420 -16.73 28.09 29.07
C ASP A 420 -16.77 26.80 29.93
N THR A 421 -17.76 25.93 29.71
CA THR A 421 -17.82 24.62 30.38
C THR A 421 -16.63 23.74 30.00
N GLN A 422 -16.25 23.69 28.72
CA GLN A 422 -15.09 22.92 28.26
C GLN A 422 -13.79 23.49 28.84
N LYS A 423 -13.63 24.80 28.84
CA LYS A 423 -12.47 25.49 29.45
C LYS A 423 -12.40 25.24 30.95
N GLY A 424 -13.55 25.35 31.65
CA GLY A 424 -13.63 25.09 33.07
C GLY A 424 -13.25 23.66 33.44
N SER A 425 -13.76 22.68 32.71
CA SER A 425 -13.40 21.25 32.90
C SER A 425 -11.91 21.02 32.68
N LEU A 426 -11.33 21.57 31.60
CA LEU A 426 -9.89 21.43 31.33
C LEU A 426 -9.06 22.04 32.49
N MET A 427 -9.40 23.24 32.96
CA MET A 427 -8.71 23.88 34.06
C MET A 427 -8.80 23.07 35.35
N GLN A 428 -9.96 22.48 35.66
CA GLN A 428 -10.12 21.60 36.83
C GLN A 428 -9.20 20.39 36.78
N ILE A 429 -9.11 19.74 35.61
CA ILE A 429 -8.23 18.57 35.43
C ILE A 429 -6.75 19.00 35.51
N GLN A 430 -6.39 20.13 34.91
CA GLN A 430 -5.03 20.68 34.99
C GLN A 430 -4.63 20.99 36.44
N ASN A 431 -5.51 21.63 37.22
CA ASN A 431 -5.24 21.94 38.62
C ASN A 431 -5.07 20.66 39.45
N SER A 432 -5.93 19.67 39.25
CA SER A 432 -5.82 18.38 39.92
C SER A 432 -4.52 17.64 39.58
N LEU A 433 -4.14 17.65 38.29
CA LEU A 433 -2.89 17.04 37.87
C LEU A 433 -1.67 17.77 38.43
N HIS A 434 -1.68 19.11 38.44
CA HIS A 434 -0.59 19.89 39.00
C HIS A 434 -0.37 19.57 40.50
N HIS A 435 -1.45 19.50 41.28
CA HIS A 435 -1.37 19.11 42.67
C HIS A 435 -0.80 17.70 42.89
N ARG A 436 -1.17 16.73 42.03
CA ARG A 436 -0.61 15.36 42.07
C ARG A 436 0.87 15.33 41.70
N ILE A 437 1.30 16.18 40.76
CA ILE A 437 2.71 16.33 40.40
C ILE A 437 3.51 16.90 41.57
N ASP A 438 3.00 17.92 42.23
CA ASP A 438 3.66 18.52 43.40
C ASP A 438 3.85 17.48 44.53
N LEU A 439 2.81 16.69 44.83
CA LEU A 439 2.91 15.61 45.81
C LEU A 439 3.93 14.55 45.43
N TRP A 440 3.95 14.15 44.14
CA TRP A 440 4.91 13.20 43.65
C TRP A 440 6.36 13.71 43.69
N GLN A 441 6.58 14.99 43.37
CA GLN A 441 7.90 15.63 43.46
C GLN A 441 8.43 15.67 44.92
N HIS A 442 7.57 15.89 45.90
CA HIS A 442 7.95 15.82 47.30
C HIS A 442 8.45 14.42 47.69
N ALA A 443 7.78 13.37 47.21
CA ALA A 443 8.24 11.99 47.42
C ALA A 443 9.53 11.69 46.64
N GLN A 444 9.64 12.20 45.41
CA GLN A 444 10.82 12.00 44.55
C GLN A 444 12.11 12.50 45.18
N VAL A 445 12.05 13.67 45.86
CA VAL A 445 13.26 14.25 46.53
C VAL A 445 13.81 13.33 47.60
N LEU A 446 12.98 12.52 48.25
CA LEU A 446 13.42 11.56 49.26
C LEU A 446 14.27 10.45 48.61
N TYR A 447 13.85 9.97 47.43
CA TYR A 447 14.53 8.86 46.71
C TYR A 447 15.67 9.33 45.84
N VAL A 448 15.60 10.55 45.30
CA VAL A 448 16.61 11.14 44.39
C VAL A 448 16.96 12.56 44.87
N PRO A 449 17.71 12.72 45.97
CA PRO A 449 18.01 14.05 46.54
C PRO A 449 18.74 14.99 45.57
N ALA A 450 19.51 14.43 44.63
CA ALA A 450 20.28 15.17 43.63
C ALA A 450 19.43 15.74 42.46
N ILE A 451 18.11 15.52 42.45
CA ILE A 451 17.26 15.90 41.29
C ILE A 451 17.23 17.43 41.07
N HIS A 452 17.42 18.20 42.12
CA HIS A 452 17.48 19.68 42.04
C HIS A 452 18.81 20.21 41.48
N SER A 453 19.82 19.35 41.30
CA SER A 453 21.13 19.70 40.73
C SER A 453 21.30 19.21 39.26
N LEU A 454 20.33 18.51 38.74
CA LEU A 454 20.19 18.12 37.33
C LEU A 454 19.28 19.08 36.58
#